data_001d4ae55e3b38464e3d1728353fe746
#
_entry.id   001d4ae55e3b38464e3d1728353fe746
#
_cell.length_a   1.000
_cell.length_b   1.000
_cell.length_c   1.000
_cell.angle_alpha   90.00
_cell.angle_beta   90.00
_cell.angle_gamma   90.00
#
_symmetry.space_group_name_H-M   'P 1'
#
loop_
_entity.id
_entity.type
_entity.pdbx_description
1 polymer ?
#
loop_
_entity_poly.entity_id
_entity_poly.type
_entity_poly.pdbx_seq_one_letter_code
_entity_poly.pdbx_strand_id
1 'polypeptide(L)'
;MVRGGKGVPAVQQAKYMALAGKMETEVVIKSDGDEILHMFGGKKAHHVPNMVSHHIQNVDLHEGEWGDHGSVKAWTCVVEGKVETYKERVSIDEENKTVHLTALEGTDCLEFYKSYNLIFQIIPKGETKVVKITIEYDKRNKDVPDPQKYLNYLINLFKDVDSKLVQA
;
A
#
# COMPACT_ATOMS: atom_id res chain seq x y z
N MET A 1 -29.72 -27.92 17.43
CA MET A 1 -29.23 -28.03 16.92
C MET A 1 -28.83 -27.99 15.99
N VAL A 2 -28.45 -27.84 15.72
CA VAL A 2 -28.06 -27.90 14.96
C VAL A 2 -27.75 -28.07 14.18
N ARG A 3 -27.62 -28.10 13.81
CA ARG A 3 -27.26 -28.31 13.02
C ARG A 3 -26.82 -28.95 12.48
N GLY A 4 -26.95 -29.35 12.79
CA GLY A 4 -26.55 -30.32 12.05
C GLY A 4 -25.51 -30.34 11.04
N GLY A 5 -24.33 -30.15 11.27
CA GLY A 5 -23.24 -30.44 10.38
C GLY A 5 -23.31 -29.93 8.94
N LYS A 6 -24.22 -29.04 8.66
CA LYS A 6 -24.40 -28.58 7.28
C LYS A 6 -23.67 -27.28 6.97
N GLY A 7 -22.96 -26.75 7.90
CA GLY A 7 -22.21 -25.52 7.71
C GLY A 7 -21.10 -25.44 8.71
N VAL A 8 -20.22 -24.47 8.50
CA VAL A 8 -19.15 -24.19 9.44
C VAL A 8 -19.74 -23.56 10.70
N PRO A 9 -19.40 -24.04 11.91
CA PRO A 9 -19.84 -23.39 13.13
C PRO A 9 -19.48 -21.91 13.17
N ALA A 10 -20.31 -21.09 13.83
CA ALA A 10 -20.10 -19.64 13.90
C ALA A 10 -18.71 -19.26 14.39
N VAL A 11 -18.19 -19.94 15.43
CA VAL A 11 -16.83 -19.69 15.94
C VAL A 11 -15.77 -19.95 14.86
N GLN A 12 -15.94 -21.01 14.08
CA GLN A 12 -15.01 -21.37 13.04
C GLN A 12 -15.09 -20.41 11.86
N GLN A 13 -16.28 -19.94 11.51
CA GLN A 13 -16.46 -18.92 10.48
C GLN A 13 -15.77 -17.62 10.87
N ALA A 14 -15.89 -17.21 12.14
CA ALA A 14 -15.22 -16.02 12.64
C ALA A 14 -13.70 -16.13 12.50
N LYS A 15 -13.13 -17.31 12.75
CA LYS A 15 -11.69 -17.54 12.58
C LYS A 15 -11.25 -17.41 11.12
N TYR A 16 -12.02 -17.94 10.18
CA TYR A 16 -11.72 -17.81 8.75
C TYR A 16 -11.84 -16.37 8.28
N MET A 17 -12.92 -15.68 8.70
CA MET A 17 -13.12 -14.28 8.32
C MET A 17 -12.05 -13.36 8.90
N ALA A 18 -11.44 -13.74 10.04
CA ALA A 18 -10.37 -12.96 10.64
C ALA A 18 -9.05 -13.02 9.87
N LEU A 19 -8.91 -13.89 8.87
CA LEU A 19 -7.71 -13.96 8.03
C LEU A 19 -7.68 -12.84 7.01
N ALA A 20 -8.85 -12.48 6.46
CA ALA A 20 -8.95 -11.33 5.56
C ALA A 20 -9.20 -10.07 6.36
N GLY A 21 -8.58 -8.98 5.98
CA GLY A 21 -8.75 -7.73 6.71
C GLY A 21 -8.40 -6.52 5.88
N LYS A 22 -8.67 -5.37 6.50
CA LYS A 22 -8.40 -4.06 5.91
C LYS A 22 -8.00 -3.11 7.04
N MET A 23 -6.92 -2.36 6.82
CA MET A 23 -6.51 -1.27 7.70
C MET A 23 -6.52 0.02 6.92
N GLU A 24 -6.98 1.09 7.54
CA GLU A 24 -7.08 2.40 6.89
C GLU A 24 -6.57 3.49 7.82
N THR A 25 -5.97 4.52 7.22
CA THR A 25 -5.62 5.74 7.93
C THR A 25 -5.62 6.90 6.94
N GLU A 26 -5.57 8.12 7.46
CA GLU A 26 -5.48 9.33 6.66
C GLU A 26 -4.28 10.14 7.10
N VAL A 27 -3.56 10.69 6.13
CA VAL A 27 -2.44 11.60 6.38
C VAL A 27 -2.75 12.93 5.70
N VAL A 28 -2.76 14.01 6.48
CA VAL A 28 -2.95 15.36 5.92
C VAL A 28 -1.75 15.71 5.07
N ILE A 29 -2.00 16.19 3.85
CA ILE A 29 -0.95 16.60 2.93
C ILE A 29 -1.10 18.09 2.59
N LYS A 30 0.02 18.73 2.31
CA LYS A 30 0.10 20.14 1.94
C LYS A 30 0.52 20.33 0.50
N SER A 31 1.13 19.31 -0.11
CA SER A 31 1.53 19.32 -1.51
C SER A 31 0.34 19.06 -2.42
N ASP A 32 0.57 19.14 -3.73
CA ASP A 32 -0.42 18.80 -4.73
C ASP A 32 -0.71 17.29 -4.68
N GLY A 33 -1.99 16.94 -4.53
CA GLY A 33 -2.41 15.53 -4.48
C GLY A 33 -2.05 14.75 -5.74
N ASP A 34 -2.10 15.38 -6.90
CA ASP A 34 -1.71 14.71 -8.15
C ASP A 34 -0.21 14.38 -8.16
N GLU A 35 0.62 15.26 -7.58
CA GLU A 35 2.05 14.99 -7.42
C GLU A 35 2.29 13.76 -6.55
N ILE A 36 1.56 13.64 -5.43
CA ILE A 36 1.63 12.48 -4.55
C ILE A 36 1.30 11.21 -5.33
N LEU A 37 0.21 11.23 -6.10
CA LEU A 37 -0.20 10.07 -6.88
C LEU A 37 0.81 9.71 -7.96
N HIS A 38 1.44 10.70 -8.59
CA HIS A 38 2.48 10.47 -9.59
C HIS A 38 3.73 9.82 -8.97
N MET A 39 4.04 10.14 -7.71
CA MET A 39 5.19 9.54 -7.02
C MET A 39 4.99 8.05 -6.79
N PHE A 40 3.76 7.62 -6.50
CA PHE A 40 3.48 6.21 -6.20
C PHE A 40 2.81 5.47 -7.36
N GLY A 41 1.99 6.17 -8.14
CA GLY A 41 1.31 5.60 -9.30
C GLY A 41 2.18 5.41 -10.52
N GLY A 42 3.29 6.13 -10.61
CA GLY A 42 4.25 5.76 -11.59
C GLY A 42 5.01 6.81 -12.38
N LYS A 43 4.41 7.90 -12.82
CA LYS A 43 5.12 8.84 -13.72
C LYS A 43 6.42 9.36 -13.13
N LYS A 44 6.43 9.62 -11.82
CA LYS A 44 7.59 10.15 -11.11
C LYS A 44 8.13 9.21 -10.05
N ALA A 45 7.77 7.93 -10.12
CA ALA A 45 8.18 6.94 -9.12
C ALA A 45 9.70 6.84 -9.01
N HIS A 46 10.42 6.98 -10.11
CA HIS A 46 11.89 6.90 -10.14
C HIS A 46 12.57 8.04 -9.39
N HIS A 47 11.84 9.10 -9.03
CA HIS A 47 12.38 10.20 -8.22
C HIS A 47 12.29 9.94 -6.72
N VAL A 48 11.43 9.00 -6.30
CA VAL A 48 11.15 8.78 -4.87
C VAL A 48 12.39 8.38 -4.06
N PRO A 49 13.27 7.48 -4.55
CA PRO A 49 14.46 7.13 -3.78
C PRO A 49 15.36 8.31 -3.45
N ASN A 50 15.47 9.28 -4.37
CA ASN A 50 16.29 10.47 -4.12
C ASN A 50 15.68 11.41 -3.09
N MET A 51 14.36 11.36 -2.92
CA MET A 51 13.65 12.21 -1.96
C MET A 51 13.70 11.64 -0.54
N VAL A 52 13.55 10.33 -0.42
CA VAL A 52 13.37 9.65 0.86
C VAL A 52 14.20 8.36 0.93
N SER A 53 15.50 8.48 0.68
CA SER A 53 16.40 7.31 0.58
C SER A 53 16.43 6.45 1.84
N HIS A 54 16.09 7.01 3.00
CA HIS A 54 16.03 6.26 4.25
C HIS A 54 14.78 5.37 4.34
N HIS A 55 13.79 5.61 3.50
CA HIS A 55 12.59 4.77 3.41
C HIS A 55 12.60 3.87 2.20
N ILE A 56 13.06 4.40 1.05
CA ILE A 56 13.08 3.68 -0.22
C ILE A 56 14.43 3.86 -0.87
N GLN A 57 15.14 2.75 -1.04
CA GLN A 57 16.50 2.77 -1.60
C GLN A 57 16.50 2.76 -3.12
N ASN A 58 15.50 2.13 -3.73
CA ASN A 58 15.47 1.95 -5.17
C ASN A 58 14.06 1.61 -5.66
N VAL A 59 13.81 1.83 -6.95
CA VAL A 59 12.63 1.33 -7.63
C VAL A 59 13.04 0.96 -9.06
N ASP A 60 12.65 -0.23 -9.50
CA ASP A 60 12.95 -0.76 -10.83
C ASP A 60 11.67 -1.00 -11.61
N LEU A 61 11.64 -0.52 -12.84
CA LEU A 61 10.53 -0.79 -13.76
C LEU A 61 10.75 -2.15 -14.41
N HIS A 62 9.80 -3.05 -14.29
CA HIS A 62 9.87 -4.42 -14.80
C HIS A 62 9.04 -4.62 -16.07
N GLU A 63 7.86 -3.99 -16.15
CA GLU A 63 6.97 -4.11 -17.31
C GLU A 63 6.28 -2.78 -17.57
N GLY A 64 6.08 -2.45 -18.84
CA GLY A 64 5.41 -1.23 -19.24
C GLY A 64 6.30 -0.02 -19.13
N GLU A 65 5.71 1.16 -19.06
CA GLU A 65 6.41 2.42 -18.91
C GLU A 65 6.06 3.06 -17.59
N TRP A 66 6.89 3.99 -17.12
CA TRP A 66 6.58 4.77 -15.92
C TRP A 66 5.24 5.49 -16.10
N GLY A 67 4.32 5.24 -15.17
CA GLY A 67 3.01 5.90 -15.17
C GLY A 67 1.92 5.20 -15.95
N ASP A 68 2.22 4.11 -16.62
CA ASP A 68 1.21 3.34 -17.34
C ASP A 68 0.36 2.51 -16.39
N HIS A 69 -0.94 2.54 -16.62
CA HIS A 69 -1.86 1.61 -15.98
C HIS A 69 -1.44 0.19 -16.34
N GLY A 70 -1.31 -0.67 -15.34
CA GLY A 70 -0.89 -2.06 -15.54
C GLY A 70 0.61 -2.28 -15.56
N SER A 71 1.43 -1.23 -15.46
CA SER A 71 2.87 -1.38 -15.37
C SER A 71 3.27 -2.11 -14.09
N VAL A 72 4.45 -2.74 -14.11
CA VAL A 72 4.98 -3.50 -12.97
C VAL A 72 6.31 -2.88 -12.56
N LYS A 73 6.44 -2.60 -11.26
CA LYS A 73 7.70 -2.10 -10.69
C LYS A 73 7.95 -2.74 -9.35
N ALA A 74 9.21 -2.74 -8.95
CA ALA A 74 9.66 -3.30 -7.68
C ALA A 74 10.36 -2.22 -6.86
N TRP A 75 9.84 -1.99 -5.65
CA TRP A 75 10.41 -1.05 -4.69
C TRP A 75 11.30 -1.80 -3.72
N THR A 76 12.46 -1.20 -3.42
CA THR A 76 13.33 -1.67 -2.35
C THR A 76 13.14 -0.76 -1.15
N CYS A 77 12.47 -1.27 -0.13
CA CYS A 77 12.00 -0.49 1.03
C CYS A 77 12.81 -0.83 2.27
N VAL A 78 12.92 0.13 3.19
CA VAL A 78 13.54 -0.10 4.50
C VAL A 78 12.44 0.01 5.53
N VAL A 79 12.00 -1.14 6.07
CA VAL A 79 10.90 -1.23 7.03
C VAL A 79 11.46 -1.71 8.36
N GLU A 80 11.40 -0.86 9.39
CA GLU A 80 11.95 -1.17 10.71
C GLU A 80 13.41 -1.65 10.64
N GLY A 81 14.21 -0.96 9.81
CA GLY A 81 15.62 -1.27 9.63
C GLY A 81 15.92 -2.46 8.74
N LYS A 82 14.91 -3.12 8.21
CA LYS A 82 15.07 -4.30 7.36
C LYS A 82 14.74 -3.96 5.91
N VAL A 83 15.57 -4.39 4.97
CA VAL A 83 15.33 -4.20 3.54
C VAL A 83 14.32 -5.22 3.05
N GLU A 84 13.25 -4.73 2.41
CA GLU A 84 12.19 -5.57 1.86
C GLU A 84 11.84 -5.11 0.45
N THR A 85 11.45 -6.05 -0.39
CA THR A 85 10.99 -5.77 -1.75
C THR A 85 9.47 -5.78 -1.81
N TYR A 86 8.90 -4.78 -2.47
CA TYR A 86 7.49 -4.74 -2.81
C TYR A 86 7.38 -4.65 -4.33
N LYS A 87 7.02 -5.77 -4.95
CA LYS A 87 6.80 -5.83 -6.40
C LYS A 87 5.30 -5.74 -6.68
N GLU A 88 4.90 -4.85 -7.55
CA GLU A 88 3.50 -4.51 -7.71
C GLU A 88 3.10 -4.31 -9.17
N ARG A 89 1.83 -4.52 -9.42
CA ARG A 89 1.17 -4.03 -10.62
C ARG A 89 0.28 -2.85 -10.24
N VAL A 90 0.42 -1.73 -10.96
CA VAL A 90 -0.32 -0.52 -10.65
C VAL A 90 -1.65 -0.48 -11.42
N SER A 91 -2.70 -0.03 -10.74
CA SER A 91 -3.98 0.31 -11.35
C SER A 91 -4.28 1.77 -10.97
N ILE A 92 -4.59 2.60 -11.95
CA ILE A 92 -4.78 4.03 -11.76
C ILE A 92 -6.21 4.42 -12.12
N ASP A 93 -6.88 5.09 -11.19
CA ASP A 93 -8.20 5.67 -11.39
C ASP A 93 -8.06 7.19 -11.23
N GLU A 94 -7.87 7.90 -12.33
CA GLU A 94 -7.62 9.34 -12.29
C GLU A 94 -8.86 10.13 -11.86
N GLU A 95 -10.04 9.65 -12.23
CA GLU A 95 -11.29 10.31 -11.87
C GLU A 95 -11.48 10.37 -10.35
N ASN A 96 -11.19 9.25 -9.67
CA ASN A 96 -11.31 9.14 -8.22
C ASN A 96 -10.02 9.43 -7.47
N LYS A 97 -8.98 9.88 -8.16
CA LYS A 97 -7.68 10.19 -7.55
C LYS A 97 -7.15 9.04 -6.71
N THR A 98 -7.17 7.85 -7.28
CA THR A 98 -6.83 6.62 -6.56
C THR A 98 -5.82 5.81 -7.34
N VAL A 99 -4.85 5.22 -6.62
CA VAL A 99 -3.95 4.22 -7.19
C VAL A 99 -4.01 2.96 -6.33
N HIS A 100 -3.98 1.81 -7.00
CA HIS A 100 -3.90 0.50 -6.38
C HIS A 100 -2.56 -0.12 -6.74
N LEU A 101 -1.86 -0.62 -5.74
CA LEU A 101 -0.56 -1.27 -5.89
C LEU A 101 -0.70 -2.71 -5.41
N THR A 102 -1.03 -3.60 -6.33
CA THR A 102 -1.29 -5.01 -6.00
C THR A 102 0.02 -5.79 -5.92
N ALA A 103 0.28 -6.42 -4.78
CA ALA A 103 1.51 -7.19 -4.59
C ALA A 103 1.57 -8.39 -5.52
N LEU A 104 2.72 -8.57 -6.16
CA LEU A 104 3.02 -9.70 -7.04
C LEU A 104 4.08 -10.58 -6.40
N GLU A 105 4.24 -11.78 -6.95
CA GLU A 105 5.30 -12.71 -6.55
C GLU A 105 6.65 -11.99 -6.59
N GLY A 106 7.45 -12.18 -5.54
CA GLY A 106 8.70 -11.45 -5.33
C GLY A 106 8.57 -10.39 -4.23
N THR A 107 7.36 -10.14 -3.75
CA THR A 107 7.11 -9.25 -2.61
C THR A 107 7.34 -10.01 -1.31
N ASP A 108 8.20 -9.46 -0.44
CA ASP A 108 8.61 -10.16 0.78
C ASP A 108 7.45 -10.43 1.73
N CYS A 109 6.53 -9.48 1.91
CA CYS A 109 5.42 -9.67 2.84
C CYS A 109 4.45 -10.79 2.42
N LEU A 110 4.50 -11.25 1.17
CA LEU A 110 3.68 -12.37 0.72
C LEU A 110 4.10 -13.70 1.36
N GLU A 111 5.22 -13.73 2.08
CA GLU A 111 5.54 -14.86 2.95
C GLU A 111 4.47 -15.06 4.03
N PHE A 112 3.88 -13.96 4.51
CA PHE A 112 2.91 -13.97 5.61
C PHE A 112 1.47 -13.73 5.16
N TYR A 113 1.29 -13.10 4.02
CA TYR A 113 -0.03 -12.78 3.47
C TYR A 113 -0.23 -13.46 2.12
N LYS A 114 -1.41 -14.05 1.91
CA LYS A 114 -1.76 -14.68 0.61
C LYS A 114 -1.97 -13.62 -0.46
N SER A 115 -2.54 -12.48 -0.06
CA SER A 115 -2.74 -11.33 -0.92
C SER A 115 -2.48 -10.07 -0.12
N TYR A 116 -2.08 -9.02 -0.83
CA TYR A 116 -1.72 -7.75 -0.22
C TYR A 116 -1.87 -6.66 -1.25
N ASN A 117 -2.65 -5.65 -0.92
CA ASN A 117 -2.98 -4.58 -1.85
C ASN A 117 -2.93 -3.25 -1.12
N LEU A 118 -2.18 -2.30 -1.68
CA LEU A 118 -2.11 -0.94 -1.16
C LEU A 118 -3.00 -0.05 -2.02
N ILE A 119 -3.78 0.80 -1.37
CA ILE A 119 -4.66 1.73 -2.05
C ILE A 119 -4.41 3.12 -1.48
N PHE A 120 -4.09 4.07 -2.35
CA PHE A 120 -3.85 5.46 -1.97
C PHE A 120 -4.85 6.34 -2.70
N GLN A 121 -5.64 7.09 -1.95
CA GLN A 121 -6.65 7.99 -2.54
C GLN A 121 -6.51 9.38 -1.96
N ILE A 122 -6.52 10.38 -2.83
CA ILE A 122 -6.52 11.78 -2.41
C ILE A 122 -7.96 12.22 -2.19
N ILE A 123 -8.24 12.70 -0.98
CA ILE A 123 -9.59 13.12 -0.59
C ILE A 123 -9.55 14.54 -0.07
N PRO A 124 -10.35 15.46 -0.65
CA PRO A 124 -10.49 16.81 -0.08
C PRO A 124 -11.24 16.75 1.24
N LYS A 125 -10.78 17.53 2.22
CA LYS A 125 -11.37 17.65 3.55
C LYS A 125 -11.50 19.14 3.89
N GLY A 126 -12.54 19.80 3.39
CA GLY A 126 -12.70 21.26 3.57
C GLY A 126 -11.55 22.00 2.89
N GLU A 127 -10.81 22.79 3.65
CA GLU A 127 -9.66 23.55 3.14
C GLU A 127 -8.38 22.72 3.04
N THR A 128 -8.40 21.53 3.60
CA THR A 128 -7.25 20.61 3.55
C THR A 128 -7.54 19.42 2.64
N LYS A 129 -6.56 18.61 2.43
CA LYS A 129 -6.72 17.32 1.76
C LYS A 129 -5.90 16.27 2.47
N VAL A 130 -6.30 15.01 2.31
CA VAL A 130 -5.62 13.89 2.91
C VAL A 130 -5.30 12.86 1.84
N VAL A 131 -4.28 12.06 2.09
CA VAL A 131 -4.12 10.79 1.41
C VAL A 131 -4.70 9.73 2.35
N LYS A 132 -5.70 9.01 1.84
CA LYS A 132 -6.26 7.86 2.54
C LYS A 132 -5.44 6.64 2.13
N ILE A 133 -4.83 6.01 3.11
CA ILE A 133 -3.98 4.83 2.93
C ILE A 133 -4.78 3.62 3.38
N THR A 134 -4.95 2.64 2.50
CA THR A 134 -5.64 1.40 2.80
C THR A 134 -4.72 0.23 2.51
N ILE A 135 -4.66 -0.73 3.43
CA ILE A 135 -4.01 -2.01 3.21
C ILE A 135 -5.10 -3.07 3.26
N GLU A 136 -5.32 -3.76 2.14
CA GLU A 136 -6.21 -4.92 2.09
C GLU A 136 -5.34 -6.17 2.04
N TYR A 137 -5.63 -7.14 2.89
CA TYR A 137 -4.77 -8.30 3.05
C TYR A 137 -5.57 -9.55 3.38
N ASP A 138 -4.94 -10.69 3.15
CA ASP A 138 -5.45 -12.00 3.54
C ASP A 138 -4.29 -12.76 4.18
N LYS A 139 -4.37 -13.00 5.48
CA LYS A 139 -3.32 -13.68 6.24
C LYS A 139 -3.23 -15.14 5.83
N ARG A 140 -2.02 -15.69 5.85
CA ARG A 140 -1.83 -17.11 5.58
C ARG A 140 -2.34 -17.99 6.72
N ASN A 141 -2.27 -17.47 7.95
CA ASN A 141 -2.80 -18.15 9.11
C ASN A 141 -3.09 -17.14 10.24
N LYS A 142 -3.75 -17.59 11.28
CA LYS A 142 -4.20 -16.75 12.39
C LYS A 142 -3.06 -16.14 13.22
N ASP A 143 -1.87 -16.70 13.14
CA ASP A 143 -0.72 -16.21 13.93
C ASP A 143 -0.02 -15.04 13.27
N VAL A 144 -0.33 -14.76 12.00
CA VAL A 144 0.20 -13.59 11.30
C VAL A 144 -0.45 -12.33 11.89
N PRO A 145 0.35 -11.32 12.29
CA PRO A 145 -0.23 -10.09 12.82
C PRO A 145 -0.87 -9.26 11.72
N ASP A 146 -1.77 -8.35 12.13
CA ASP A 146 -2.24 -7.30 11.23
C ASP A 146 -1.04 -6.48 10.76
N PRO A 147 -1.07 -5.93 9.54
CA PRO A 147 0.10 -5.24 8.97
C PRO A 147 0.31 -3.83 9.53
N GLN A 148 0.29 -3.68 10.85
CA GLN A 148 0.44 -2.39 11.52
C GLN A 148 1.81 -1.76 11.24
N LYS A 149 2.88 -2.57 11.22
CA LYS A 149 4.22 -2.03 10.95
C LYS A 149 4.32 -1.42 9.55
N TYR A 150 3.61 -2.01 8.59
CA TYR A 150 3.59 -1.49 7.22
C TYR A 150 2.73 -0.23 7.13
N LEU A 151 1.63 -0.17 7.86
CA LEU A 151 0.81 1.04 7.91
C LEU A 151 1.61 2.19 8.53
N ASN A 152 2.32 1.94 9.61
CA ASN A 152 3.19 2.94 10.25
C ASN A 152 4.29 3.41 9.28
N TYR A 153 4.88 2.48 8.56
CA TYR A 153 5.89 2.78 7.53
C TYR A 153 5.31 3.72 6.46
N LEU A 154 4.12 3.40 5.96
CA LEU A 154 3.48 4.21 4.92
C LEU A 154 3.12 5.61 5.43
N ILE A 155 2.64 5.73 6.66
CA ILE A 155 2.35 7.04 7.26
C ILE A 155 3.61 7.91 7.23
N ASN A 156 4.73 7.39 7.70
CA ASN A 156 5.98 8.14 7.74
C ASN A 156 6.51 8.45 6.34
N LEU A 157 6.37 7.50 5.43
CA LEU A 157 6.78 7.67 4.04
C LEU A 157 6.02 8.83 3.39
N PHE A 158 4.68 8.85 3.51
CA PHE A 158 3.87 9.91 2.91
C PHE A 158 4.14 11.27 3.55
N LYS A 159 4.34 11.32 4.86
CA LYS A 159 4.69 12.58 5.54
C LYS A 159 6.00 13.15 5.00
N ASP A 160 7.00 12.29 4.81
CA ASP A 160 8.30 12.74 4.35
C ASP A 160 8.29 13.13 2.88
N VAL A 161 7.59 12.38 2.03
CA VAL A 161 7.42 12.75 0.62
C VAL A 161 6.68 14.07 0.50
N ASP A 162 5.59 14.24 1.24
CA ASP A 162 4.81 15.48 1.24
C ASP A 162 5.67 16.68 1.65
N SER A 163 6.45 16.52 2.71
CA SER A 163 7.36 17.57 3.19
C SER A 163 8.38 17.95 2.12
N LYS A 164 8.94 16.97 1.41
CA LYS A 164 9.90 17.23 0.33
C LYS A 164 9.26 17.94 -0.85
N LEU A 165 8.05 17.56 -1.22
CA LEU A 165 7.33 18.20 -2.32
C LEU A 165 7.00 19.66 -2.00
N VAL A 166 6.65 19.95 -0.76
CA VAL A 166 6.36 21.33 -0.33
C VAL A 166 7.61 22.21 -0.36
N GLN A 167 8.78 21.63 -0.10
CA GLN A 167 10.07 22.36 -0.12
C GLN A 167 10.59 22.60 -1.53
N ALA A 168 10.10 21.88 -2.51
CA ALA A 168 10.59 21.95 -3.88
C ALA A 168 10.16 23.24 -4.60
#